data_555b02b1540aaaa1d739c0f9fe20c834
#
_entry.id   555b02b1540aaaa1d739c0f9fe20c834
#
_cell.length_a   1.000
_cell.length_b   1.000
_cell.length_c   1.000
_cell.angle_alpha   90.00
_cell.angle_beta   90.00
_cell.angle_gamma   90.00
#
_symmetry.space_group_name_H-M   'P 1'
#
loop_
_entity.id
_entity.type
_entity.pdbx_description
1 polymer ?
#
loop_
_entity_poly.entity_id
_entity_poly.type
_entity_poly.pdbx_seq_one_letter_code
_entity_poly.pdbx_strand_id
1 'polypeptide(L)'
;MKPEHVIQQVSDMNIWRDAVWVNRQQQTFFVPIWRNGNTEFMHLAEQFGYTLEKYFDLTGYTGYAFVRHPSKRLAGQIWRAMQNQQFSFEQCVDYIMEGDLSRDPHFKTQQSFLEEYDIKYLIDLDDMKLVGHEHIDSVINHMKQPKETILSAINQQHRQEIQQQLDNTQVLSKYQQDCELVMPTVGIVGVGKIGSILYQALTEKGVKVKRYDVKKEYDSLDSIKKCDIIWLCVDTPRVDGEKYFDYTNLKSALDNFSDKSVIVGCTVAPGTCAKLQTQCNFVYMPFLISQGDVMTGLTDPDCWFIGGDYNPQVSNLVSILSPSVQHWGTYEEAELAKAMYNAWIIQKINFANWVGDLGTVYNADAHQVMDWLKCCDKLITGPAYMTPGWGDGGPCHPRDNLMMSWASRDLPYDLAWNNH
;
A
#
# COMPACT_ATOMS: atom_id res chain seq x y z
N MET A 1 3.09 -32.95 -10.69
CA MET A 1 4.37 -32.84 -11.41
C MET A 1 5.25 -31.91 -10.58
N LYS A 2 6.45 -32.32 -10.22
CA LYS A 2 7.31 -31.44 -9.40
C LYS A 2 7.81 -30.26 -10.25
N PRO A 3 8.06 -29.07 -9.66
CA PRO A 3 8.53 -27.87 -10.36
C PRO A 3 9.83 -28.04 -11.18
N GLU A 4 10.56 -29.09 -10.94
CA GLU A 4 11.84 -29.43 -11.62
C GLU A 4 11.72 -29.55 -13.16
N HIS A 5 10.53 -29.78 -13.72
CA HIS A 5 10.32 -29.85 -15.17
C HIS A 5 10.17 -28.48 -15.86
N VAL A 6 10.05 -27.39 -15.10
CA VAL A 6 10.04 -26.01 -15.65
C VAL A 6 11.42 -25.63 -16.18
N ILE A 7 12.48 -26.24 -15.64
CA ILE A 7 13.87 -25.92 -15.96
C ILE A 7 14.27 -26.43 -17.35
N GLN A 8 13.63 -27.46 -17.88
CA GLN A 8 14.06 -28.12 -19.11
C GLN A 8 13.64 -27.42 -20.42
N GLN A 9 12.61 -26.53 -20.37
CA GLN A 9 12.24 -25.67 -21.53
C GLN A 9 13.01 -24.34 -21.58
N VAL A 10 13.83 -24.05 -20.57
CA VAL A 10 14.61 -22.81 -20.45
C VAL A 10 15.99 -22.91 -21.12
N SER A 11 16.36 -24.08 -21.67
CA SER A 11 17.68 -24.30 -22.28
C SER A 11 18.01 -23.39 -23.48
N ASP A 12 16.99 -22.85 -24.16
CA ASP A 12 17.18 -21.89 -25.26
C ASP A 12 17.35 -20.43 -24.79
N MET A 13 17.19 -20.17 -23.48
CA MET A 13 17.30 -18.83 -22.89
C MET A 13 18.72 -18.43 -22.45
N ASN A 14 19.72 -19.26 -22.62
CA ASN A 14 21.13 -18.94 -22.36
C ASN A 14 21.70 -17.82 -23.26
N ILE A 15 20.92 -17.35 -24.23
CA ILE A 15 21.32 -16.28 -25.16
C ILE A 15 21.52 -14.94 -24.43
N TRP A 16 20.79 -14.71 -23.33
CA TRP A 16 20.74 -13.42 -22.61
C TRP A 16 21.64 -13.36 -21.37
N ARG A 17 22.24 -14.47 -20.99
CA ARG A 17 23.16 -14.49 -19.86
C ARG A 17 24.44 -13.77 -20.29
N ASP A 18 24.87 -12.80 -19.51
CA ASP A 18 26.06 -11.99 -19.72
C ASP A 18 26.01 -11.09 -21.00
N ALA A 19 24.81 -10.77 -21.48
CA ALA A 19 24.60 -9.87 -22.60
C ALA A 19 24.01 -8.53 -22.14
N VAL A 20 24.44 -7.44 -22.76
CA VAL A 20 23.93 -6.09 -22.55
C VAL A 20 23.53 -5.45 -23.87
N TRP A 21 22.57 -4.53 -23.82
CA TRP A 21 22.21 -3.70 -24.97
C TRP A 21 23.16 -2.49 -25.02
N VAL A 22 23.94 -2.35 -26.09
CA VAL A 22 24.96 -1.33 -26.22
C VAL A 22 24.62 -0.35 -27.34
N ASN A 23 24.70 0.94 -27.07
CA ASN A 23 24.71 2.00 -28.06
C ASN A 23 26.12 2.66 -28.11
N ARG A 24 26.89 2.35 -29.15
CA ARG A 24 28.27 2.84 -29.31
C ARG A 24 28.33 4.34 -29.58
N GLN A 25 27.35 4.88 -30.27
CA GLN A 25 27.30 6.30 -30.61
C GLN A 25 27.03 7.17 -29.40
N GLN A 26 26.12 6.70 -28.49
CA GLN A 26 25.75 7.41 -27.28
C GLN A 26 26.60 7.05 -26.07
N GLN A 27 27.48 6.06 -26.19
CA GLN A 27 28.26 5.49 -25.09
C GLN A 27 27.39 5.09 -23.89
N THR A 28 26.28 4.40 -24.17
CA THR A 28 25.33 3.95 -23.17
C THR A 28 25.06 2.45 -23.30
N PHE A 29 24.72 1.81 -22.18
CA PHE A 29 24.25 0.42 -22.20
C PHE A 29 23.08 0.18 -21.26
N PHE A 30 22.26 -0.83 -21.58
CA PHE A 30 21.19 -1.34 -20.72
C PHE A 30 21.46 -2.78 -20.31
N VAL A 31 21.29 -3.05 -19.01
CA VAL A 31 21.29 -4.41 -18.47
C VAL A 31 19.89 -5.01 -18.58
N PRO A 32 19.73 -6.15 -19.28
CA PRO A 32 18.43 -6.81 -19.41
C PRO A 32 18.07 -7.54 -18.11
N ILE A 33 17.12 -7.02 -17.36
CA ILE A 33 16.53 -7.69 -16.20
C ILE A 33 15.21 -8.33 -16.61
N TRP A 34 15.05 -9.62 -16.37
CA TRP A 34 13.85 -10.36 -16.74
C TRP A 34 12.58 -9.76 -16.13
N ARG A 35 11.57 -9.53 -16.96
CA ARG A 35 10.27 -8.94 -16.61
C ARG A 35 10.30 -7.47 -16.19
N ASN A 36 11.40 -6.78 -16.43
CA ASN A 36 11.53 -5.35 -16.18
C ASN A 36 11.56 -4.56 -17.50
N GLY A 37 10.48 -4.62 -18.29
CA GLY A 37 10.39 -3.88 -19.56
C GLY A 37 11.33 -4.34 -20.66
N ASN A 38 12.11 -5.42 -20.45
CA ASN A 38 13.10 -5.89 -21.43
C ASN A 38 12.44 -6.25 -22.77
N THR A 39 11.25 -6.85 -22.77
CA THR A 39 10.53 -7.19 -24.01
C THR A 39 10.14 -5.93 -24.78
N GLU A 40 9.64 -4.91 -24.10
CA GLU A 40 9.29 -3.61 -24.69
C GLU A 40 10.53 -2.92 -25.23
N PHE A 41 11.61 -2.90 -24.45
CA PHE A 41 12.89 -2.30 -24.88
C PHE A 41 13.49 -3.03 -26.08
N MET A 42 13.45 -4.36 -26.10
CA MET A 42 13.95 -5.17 -27.23
C MET A 42 13.31 -4.77 -28.56
N HIS A 43 11.99 -4.53 -28.59
CA HIS A 43 11.30 -4.09 -29.80
C HIS A 43 11.70 -2.68 -30.27
N LEU A 44 12.26 -1.89 -29.39
CA LEU A 44 12.65 -0.51 -29.66
C LEU A 44 14.18 -0.37 -29.80
N ALA A 45 14.95 -1.29 -29.23
CA ALA A 45 16.40 -1.17 -29.11
C ALA A 45 17.10 -0.84 -30.42
N GLU A 46 16.79 -1.55 -31.49
CA GLU A 46 17.38 -1.30 -32.81
C GLU A 46 17.01 0.08 -33.37
N GLN A 47 15.79 0.56 -33.15
CA GLN A 47 15.34 1.89 -33.60
C GLN A 47 16.11 3.01 -32.88
N PHE A 48 16.56 2.75 -31.64
CA PHE A 48 17.37 3.68 -30.86
C PHE A 48 18.88 3.39 -30.94
N GLY A 49 19.32 2.54 -31.87
CA GLY A 49 20.71 2.26 -32.17
C GLY A 49 21.40 1.36 -31.15
N TYR A 50 20.65 0.54 -30.40
CA TYR A 50 21.22 -0.46 -29.50
C TYR A 50 21.36 -1.81 -30.18
N THR A 51 22.48 -2.48 -29.90
CA THR A 51 22.77 -3.86 -30.31
C THR A 51 23.00 -4.72 -29.08
N LEU A 52 22.55 -5.98 -29.12
CA LEU A 52 22.78 -6.93 -28.04
C LEU A 52 24.19 -7.50 -28.16
N GLU A 53 25.00 -7.31 -27.15
CA GLU A 53 26.42 -7.71 -27.12
C GLU A 53 26.70 -8.59 -25.90
N LYS A 54 27.49 -9.66 -26.12
CA LYS A 54 28.06 -10.49 -25.04
C LYS A 54 29.52 -10.14 -24.84
N TYR A 55 29.96 -10.11 -23.58
CA TYR A 55 31.38 -9.88 -23.23
C TYR A 55 31.93 -8.56 -23.77
N PHE A 56 31.11 -7.51 -23.82
CA PHE A 56 31.51 -6.20 -24.30
C PHE A 56 32.26 -5.43 -23.22
N ASP A 57 33.33 -4.75 -23.59
CA ASP A 57 34.03 -3.82 -22.68
C ASP A 57 33.21 -2.54 -22.49
N LEU A 58 32.70 -2.37 -21.29
CA LEU A 58 31.84 -1.25 -20.89
C LEU A 58 32.59 -0.04 -20.35
N THR A 59 33.95 -0.05 -20.41
CA THR A 59 34.77 1.06 -19.94
C THR A 59 34.41 2.36 -20.68
N GLY A 60 34.04 3.39 -19.91
CA GLY A 60 33.64 4.68 -20.46
C GLY A 60 32.16 4.76 -20.91
N TYR A 61 31.40 3.69 -20.77
CA TYR A 61 29.97 3.68 -21.06
C TYR A 61 29.14 3.98 -19.80
N THR A 62 28.00 4.65 -19.99
CA THR A 62 27.05 4.92 -18.91
C THR A 62 25.99 3.83 -18.86
N GLY A 63 25.88 3.14 -17.71
CA GLY A 63 24.97 2.03 -17.51
C GLY A 63 23.56 2.46 -17.05
N TYR A 64 22.55 1.83 -17.63
CA TYR A 64 21.13 1.97 -17.30
C TYR A 64 20.50 0.60 -17.06
N ALA A 65 19.53 0.52 -16.17
CA ALA A 65 18.71 -0.66 -16.00
C ALA A 65 17.25 -0.26 -15.72
N PHE A 66 16.31 -1.01 -16.29
CA PHE A 66 14.91 -0.91 -15.92
C PHE A 66 14.64 -1.76 -14.68
N VAL A 67 14.10 -1.15 -13.65
CA VAL A 67 13.70 -1.81 -12.41
C VAL A 67 12.19 -1.72 -12.23
N ARG A 68 11.64 -2.60 -11.45
CA ARG A 68 10.22 -2.63 -11.12
C ARG A 68 10.04 -3.19 -9.72
N HIS A 69 9.03 -2.71 -8.98
CA HIS A 69 8.74 -3.28 -7.67
C HIS A 69 8.57 -4.81 -7.76
N PRO A 70 9.17 -5.59 -6.84
CA PRO A 70 9.15 -7.06 -6.92
C PRO A 70 7.76 -7.66 -6.99
N SER A 71 6.78 -7.13 -6.28
CA SER A 71 5.40 -7.65 -6.33
C SER A 71 4.81 -7.56 -7.73
N LYS A 72 4.99 -6.45 -8.45
CA LYS A 72 4.54 -6.28 -9.83
C LYS A 72 5.30 -7.20 -10.80
N ARG A 73 6.60 -7.33 -10.58
CA ARG A 73 7.44 -8.23 -11.37
C ARG A 73 7.00 -9.66 -11.18
N LEU A 74 6.85 -10.12 -9.94
CA LEU A 74 6.41 -11.47 -9.58
C LEU A 74 4.97 -11.76 -10.01
N ALA A 75 4.04 -10.80 -9.85
CA ALA A 75 2.66 -10.97 -10.31
C ALA A 75 2.58 -11.34 -11.79
N GLY A 76 3.40 -10.72 -12.64
CA GLY A 76 3.47 -11.07 -14.06
C GLY A 76 4.02 -12.46 -14.33
N GLN A 77 4.88 -12.97 -13.47
CA GLN A 77 5.47 -14.31 -13.57
C GLN A 77 4.52 -15.38 -13.05
N ILE A 78 3.94 -15.17 -11.90
CA ILE A 78 2.93 -16.05 -11.30
C ILE A 78 1.72 -16.16 -12.22
N TRP A 79 1.22 -15.05 -12.75
CA TRP A 79 0.14 -15.05 -13.75
C TRP A 79 0.46 -15.98 -14.93
N ARG A 80 1.67 -15.88 -15.47
CA ARG A 80 2.10 -16.73 -16.58
C ARG A 80 2.24 -18.20 -16.19
N ALA A 81 2.73 -18.50 -15.00
CA ALA A 81 2.83 -19.87 -14.48
C ALA A 81 1.45 -20.49 -14.29
N MET A 82 0.50 -19.73 -13.75
CA MET A 82 -0.89 -20.17 -13.61
C MET A 82 -1.56 -20.46 -14.96
N GLN A 83 -1.32 -19.62 -15.99
CA GLN A 83 -1.90 -19.80 -17.33
C GLN A 83 -1.26 -20.95 -18.12
N ASN A 84 0.06 -21.07 -18.10
CA ASN A 84 0.77 -22.01 -18.96
C ASN A 84 0.94 -23.39 -18.33
N GLN A 85 0.94 -23.49 -17.00
CA GLN A 85 1.33 -24.72 -16.30
C GLN A 85 0.29 -25.21 -15.29
N GLN A 86 -0.84 -24.52 -15.18
CA GLN A 86 -1.94 -24.87 -14.26
C GLN A 86 -1.52 -24.91 -12.76
N PHE A 87 -0.52 -24.14 -12.36
CA PHE A 87 -0.18 -23.97 -10.94
C PHE A 87 -1.19 -23.03 -10.25
N SER A 88 -1.51 -23.30 -8.98
CA SER A 88 -2.23 -22.35 -8.15
C SER A 88 -1.30 -21.22 -7.67
N PHE A 89 -1.90 -20.15 -7.17
CA PHE A 89 -1.14 -19.06 -6.56
C PHE A 89 -0.30 -19.56 -5.38
N GLU A 90 -0.87 -20.38 -4.49
CA GLU A 90 -0.20 -20.95 -3.33
C GLU A 90 1.00 -21.81 -3.75
N GLN A 91 0.85 -22.64 -4.78
CA GLN A 91 1.96 -23.46 -5.31
C GLN A 91 3.11 -22.58 -5.84
N CYS A 92 2.81 -21.45 -6.45
CA CYS A 92 3.83 -20.49 -6.88
C CYS A 92 4.52 -19.83 -5.68
N VAL A 93 3.76 -19.47 -4.64
CA VAL A 93 4.30 -18.90 -3.39
C VAL A 93 5.21 -19.90 -2.69
N ASP A 94 4.77 -21.16 -2.52
CA ASP A 94 5.56 -22.22 -1.90
C ASP A 94 6.88 -22.45 -2.65
N TYR A 95 6.82 -22.49 -3.99
CA TYR A 95 8.02 -22.62 -4.83
C TYR A 95 9.01 -21.47 -4.59
N ILE A 96 8.52 -20.22 -4.50
CA ILE A 96 9.37 -19.05 -4.24
C ILE A 96 9.95 -19.12 -2.81
N MET A 97 9.15 -19.53 -1.82
CA MET A 97 9.57 -19.56 -0.42
C MET A 97 10.55 -20.67 -0.12
N GLU A 98 10.41 -21.85 -0.73
CA GLU A 98 11.21 -23.04 -0.45
C GLU A 98 12.38 -23.21 -1.45
N GLY A 99 12.25 -22.65 -2.66
CA GLY A 99 13.17 -22.87 -3.77
C GLY A 99 14.51 -22.10 -3.66
N ASP A 100 15.56 -22.68 -4.27
CA ASP A 100 16.78 -21.97 -4.62
C ASP A 100 16.54 -21.18 -5.92
N LEU A 101 16.25 -19.89 -5.79
CA LEU A 101 15.91 -18.99 -6.89
C LEU A 101 17.12 -18.58 -7.74
N SER A 102 18.35 -18.91 -7.32
CA SER A 102 19.57 -18.49 -7.99
C SER A 102 19.70 -19.03 -9.42
N ARG A 103 19.02 -20.13 -9.71
CA ARG A 103 19.05 -20.82 -11.02
C ARG A 103 17.86 -20.52 -11.93
N ASP A 104 16.80 -19.90 -11.40
CA ASP A 104 15.61 -19.55 -12.17
C ASP A 104 15.60 -18.05 -12.49
N PRO A 105 15.91 -17.65 -13.74
CA PRO A 105 15.99 -16.24 -14.09
C PRO A 105 14.66 -15.50 -13.98
N HIS A 106 13.52 -16.21 -13.91
CA HIS A 106 12.22 -15.59 -13.76
C HIS A 106 11.98 -15.10 -12.33
N PHE A 107 12.53 -15.81 -11.34
CA PHE A 107 12.36 -15.51 -9.92
C PHE A 107 13.63 -14.97 -9.23
N LYS A 108 14.75 -14.88 -9.98
CA LYS A 108 15.99 -14.29 -9.49
C LYS A 108 15.79 -12.81 -9.12
N THR A 109 16.48 -12.31 -8.09
CA THR A 109 16.38 -10.90 -7.67
C THR A 109 16.92 -9.96 -8.75
N GLN A 110 16.41 -8.73 -8.81
CA GLN A 110 16.89 -7.71 -9.73
C GLN A 110 18.33 -7.32 -9.37
N GLN A 111 18.61 -7.18 -8.07
CA GLN A 111 19.94 -6.88 -7.56
C GLN A 111 21.00 -7.82 -8.12
N SER A 112 20.72 -9.12 -8.17
CA SER A 112 21.66 -10.12 -8.67
C SER A 112 21.94 -10.04 -10.18
N PHE A 113 21.14 -9.30 -10.96
CA PHE A 113 21.45 -8.99 -12.35
C PHE A 113 22.37 -7.77 -12.49
N LEU A 114 22.48 -6.95 -11.45
CA LEU A 114 23.22 -5.69 -11.47
C LEU A 114 24.61 -5.79 -10.84
N GLU A 115 24.89 -6.85 -10.06
CA GLU A 115 26.13 -7.01 -9.27
C GLU A 115 27.43 -6.91 -10.09
N GLU A 116 27.39 -7.26 -11.38
CA GLU A 116 28.54 -7.27 -12.25
C GLU A 116 28.70 -5.99 -13.10
N TYR A 117 27.78 -5.01 -12.95
CA TYR A 117 27.71 -3.84 -13.82
C TYR A 117 27.78 -2.54 -13.04
N ASP A 118 28.53 -1.57 -13.55
CA ASP A 118 28.52 -0.19 -13.04
C ASP A 118 27.29 0.57 -13.59
N ILE A 119 26.16 0.43 -12.89
CA ILE A 119 24.90 1.04 -13.28
C ILE A 119 24.77 2.42 -12.64
N LYS A 120 24.77 3.46 -13.48
CA LYS A 120 24.62 4.84 -13.04
C LYS A 120 23.17 5.26 -12.82
N TYR A 121 22.24 4.72 -13.59
CA TYR A 121 20.82 5.11 -13.55
C TYR A 121 19.91 3.90 -13.51
N LEU A 122 19.04 3.87 -12.51
CA LEU A 122 17.93 2.94 -12.42
C LEU A 122 16.65 3.64 -12.88
N ILE A 123 15.93 3.04 -13.83
CA ILE A 123 14.70 3.58 -14.39
C ILE A 123 13.55 2.73 -13.89
N ASP A 124 12.76 3.26 -12.97
CA ASP A 124 11.56 2.59 -12.47
C ASP A 124 10.49 2.57 -13.58
N LEU A 125 10.10 1.38 -14.00
CA LEU A 125 9.07 1.18 -15.03
C LEU A 125 7.67 1.63 -14.59
N ASP A 126 7.46 1.77 -13.30
CA ASP A 126 6.16 2.18 -12.77
C ASP A 126 6.01 3.70 -12.75
N ASP A 127 7.11 4.42 -12.65
CA ASP A 127 7.16 5.89 -12.68
C ASP A 127 7.72 6.45 -14.01
N MET A 128 8.66 5.73 -14.62
CA MET A 128 9.33 6.11 -15.88
C MET A 128 9.78 7.58 -15.91
N LYS A 129 10.40 8.05 -14.82
CA LYS A 129 10.98 9.40 -14.75
C LYS A 129 12.08 9.58 -15.78
N LEU A 130 12.15 10.79 -16.35
CA LEU A 130 13.22 11.18 -17.24
C LEU A 130 14.52 11.33 -16.44
N VAL A 131 15.62 10.88 -17.03
CA VAL A 131 16.93 10.85 -16.35
C VAL A 131 17.84 12.02 -16.76
N GLY A 132 17.35 12.93 -17.61
CA GLY A 132 18.10 14.10 -18.07
C GLY A 132 19.13 13.81 -19.15
N HIS A 133 19.01 12.68 -19.84
CA HIS A 133 19.81 12.32 -21.00
C HIS A 133 18.89 12.21 -22.23
N GLU A 134 18.98 13.12 -23.17
CA GLU A 134 18.03 13.30 -24.29
C GLU A 134 17.67 12.00 -25.02
N HIS A 135 18.69 11.20 -25.33
CA HIS A 135 18.47 9.92 -26.03
C HIS A 135 17.70 8.91 -25.17
N ILE A 136 18.08 8.78 -23.88
CA ILE A 136 17.41 7.85 -22.94
C ILE A 136 15.99 8.33 -22.65
N ASP A 137 15.80 9.62 -22.46
CA ASP A 137 14.49 10.23 -22.23
C ASP A 137 13.55 10.02 -23.42
N SER A 138 14.08 9.99 -24.66
CA SER A 138 13.36 9.60 -25.86
C SER A 138 12.91 8.15 -25.84
N VAL A 139 13.76 7.21 -25.40
CA VAL A 139 13.40 5.79 -25.18
C VAL A 139 12.29 5.66 -24.14
N ILE A 140 12.44 6.32 -22.98
CA ILE A 140 11.46 6.29 -21.88
C ILE A 140 10.10 6.83 -22.37
N ASN A 141 10.09 7.95 -23.05
CA ASN A 141 8.85 8.53 -23.59
C ASN A 141 8.16 7.62 -24.61
N HIS A 142 8.91 6.88 -25.39
CA HIS A 142 8.35 5.91 -26.34
C HIS A 142 7.73 4.70 -25.62
N MET A 143 8.36 4.24 -24.56
CA MET A 143 7.84 3.14 -23.73
C MET A 143 6.57 3.53 -22.94
N LYS A 144 6.39 4.81 -22.62
CA LYS A 144 5.17 5.34 -21.95
C LYS A 144 3.91 5.29 -22.81
N GLN A 145 4.00 5.14 -24.12
CA GLN A 145 2.84 5.19 -24.99
C GLN A 145 1.88 4.00 -24.73
N PRO A 146 0.56 4.26 -24.60
CA PRO A 146 -0.40 3.21 -24.29
C PRO A 146 -0.48 2.19 -25.44
N LYS A 147 -0.39 0.91 -25.08
CA LYS A 147 -0.62 -0.21 -26.01
C LYS A 147 -2.07 -0.65 -25.87
N GLU A 148 -2.94 -0.18 -26.74
CA GLU A 148 -4.36 -0.52 -26.72
C GLU A 148 -4.62 -1.91 -27.34
N THR A 149 -4.89 -2.89 -26.48
CA THR A 149 -5.65 -4.09 -26.84
C THR A 149 -6.50 -4.53 -25.64
N ILE A 150 -7.75 -4.96 -25.89
CA ILE A 150 -8.68 -5.47 -24.85
C ILE A 150 -8.03 -6.61 -24.04
N LEU A 151 -7.23 -7.45 -24.69
CA LEU A 151 -6.49 -8.54 -24.05
C LEU A 151 -5.43 -8.02 -23.05
N SER A 152 -4.84 -6.85 -23.31
CA SER A 152 -3.88 -6.23 -22.40
C SER A 152 -4.54 -5.71 -21.11
N ALA A 153 -5.76 -5.18 -21.19
CA ALA A 153 -6.50 -4.71 -20.03
C ALA A 153 -6.90 -5.85 -19.09
N ILE A 154 -7.43 -6.97 -19.64
CA ILE A 154 -7.79 -8.16 -18.84
C ILE A 154 -6.55 -8.75 -18.17
N ASN A 155 -5.46 -8.89 -18.89
CA ASN A 155 -4.20 -9.39 -18.33
C ASN A 155 -3.63 -8.45 -17.27
N GLN A 156 -3.84 -7.16 -17.38
CA GLN A 156 -3.42 -6.16 -16.40
C GLN A 156 -4.24 -6.28 -15.11
N GLN A 157 -5.55 -6.45 -15.21
CA GLN A 157 -6.43 -6.64 -14.06
C GLN A 157 -6.02 -7.88 -13.25
N HIS A 158 -5.87 -9.03 -13.89
CA HIS A 158 -5.45 -10.26 -13.20
C HIS A 158 -4.06 -10.15 -12.54
N ARG A 159 -3.12 -9.43 -13.18
CA ARG A 159 -1.81 -9.17 -12.57
C ARG A 159 -1.91 -8.26 -11.35
N GLN A 160 -2.83 -7.30 -11.33
CA GLN A 160 -3.09 -6.45 -10.16
C GLN A 160 -3.67 -7.25 -9.01
N GLU A 161 -4.61 -8.18 -9.28
CA GLU A 161 -5.16 -9.08 -8.27
C GLU A 161 -4.09 -9.98 -7.63
N ILE A 162 -3.21 -10.57 -8.45
CA ILE A 162 -2.07 -11.37 -7.98
C ILE A 162 -1.10 -10.50 -7.18
N GLN A 163 -0.83 -9.28 -7.62
CA GLN A 163 0.03 -8.36 -6.89
C GLN A 163 -0.53 -8.05 -5.51
N GLN A 164 -1.83 -7.73 -5.39
CA GLN A 164 -2.48 -7.50 -4.10
C GLN A 164 -2.38 -8.72 -3.17
N GLN A 165 -2.48 -9.93 -3.71
CA GLN A 165 -2.29 -11.15 -2.93
C GLN A 165 -0.84 -11.31 -2.47
N LEU A 166 0.15 -11.00 -3.32
CA LEU A 166 1.57 -11.05 -2.98
C LEU A 166 1.96 -10.04 -1.90
N ASP A 167 1.40 -8.83 -1.95
CA ASP A 167 1.67 -7.77 -0.98
C ASP A 167 1.25 -8.17 0.45
N ASN A 168 0.33 -9.15 0.58
CA ASN A 168 -0.10 -9.74 1.83
C ASN A 168 0.68 -11.02 2.22
N THR A 169 1.78 -11.34 1.55
CA THR A 169 2.59 -12.54 1.81
C THR A 169 4.00 -12.17 2.29
N GLN A 170 4.69 -13.14 2.90
CA GLN A 170 6.11 -13.00 3.26
C GLN A 170 7.06 -13.17 2.06
N VAL A 171 6.55 -13.42 0.87
CA VAL A 171 7.39 -13.64 -0.35
C VAL A 171 8.32 -12.45 -0.60
N LEU A 172 7.83 -11.22 -0.39
CA LEU A 172 8.61 -10.01 -0.66
C LEU A 172 9.83 -9.86 0.25
N SER A 173 9.88 -10.52 1.40
CA SER A 173 11.07 -10.52 2.26
C SER A 173 12.30 -11.11 1.56
N LYS A 174 12.12 -12.07 0.66
CA LYS A 174 13.20 -12.61 -0.18
C LYS A 174 13.74 -11.64 -1.23
N TYR A 175 13.02 -10.55 -1.48
CA TYR A 175 13.34 -9.53 -2.48
C TYR A 175 13.58 -8.16 -1.85
N GLN A 176 14.01 -8.11 -0.59
CA GLN A 176 14.21 -6.86 0.14
C GLN A 176 15.16 -5.90 -0.60
N GLN A 177 16.25 -6.41 -1.14
CA GLN A 177 17.19 -5.59 -1.94
C GLN A 177 16.55 -5.03 -3.20
N ASP A 178 15.68 -5.80 -3.87
CA ASP A 178 14.94 -5.34 -5.04
C ASP A 178 13.91 -4.26 -4.67
N CYS A 179 13.30 -4.35 -3.47
CA CYS A 179 12.43 -3.28 -2.96
C CYS A 179 13.20 -1.98 -2.77
N GLU A 180 14.44 -2.04 -2.26
CA GLU A 180 15.30 -0.88 -2.06
C GLU A 180 15.68 -0.17 -3.37
N LEU A 181 15.80 -0.91 -4.50
CA LEU A 181 16.05 -0.33 -5.82
C LEU A 181 14.94 0.59 -6.32
N VAL A 182 13.70 0.32 -5.89
CA VAL A 182 12.50 1.06 -6.34
C VAL A 182 11.77 1.76 -5.20
N MET A 183 12.47 1.97 -4.08
CA MET A 183 11.88 2.59 -2.89
C MET A 183 11.57 4.07 -3.17
N PRO A 184 10.31 4.50 -2.99
CA PRO A 184 9.91 5.88 -3.23
C PRO A 184 10.52 6.83 -2.19
N THR A 185 10.76 8.07 -2.59
CA THR A 185 11.03 9.16 -1.66
C THR A 185 9.72 9.74 -1.14
N VAL A 186 9.62 9.96 0.16
CA VAL A 186 8.37 10.41 0.81
C VAL A 186 8.53 11.81 1.40
N GLY A 187 7.58 12.68 1.11
CA GLY A 187 7.45 14.00 1.74
C GLY A 187 6.30 14.00 2.75
N ILE A 188 6.57 14.23 4.02
CA ILE A 188 5.54 14.38 5.05
C ILE A 188 5.24 15.87 5.24
N VAL A 189 3.96 16.24 5.11
CA VAL A 189 3.47 17.62 5.35
C VAL A 189 2.58 17.62 6.58
N GLY A 190 2.97 18.42 7.58
CA GLY A 190 2.37 18.42 8.90
C GLY A 190 3.16 17.52 9.87
N VAL A 191 4.08 18.11 10.63
CA VAL A 191 4.98 17.40 11.56
C VAL A 191 4.49 17.59 12.99
N GLY A 192 3.22 17.25 13.21
CA GLY A 192 2.61 17.11 14.53
C GLY A 192 2.97 15.79 15.19
N LYS A 193 2.16 15.34 16.15
CA LYS A 193 2.38 14.07 16.87
C LYS A 193 2.46 12.87 15.90
N ILE A 194 1.51 12.76 14.96
CA ILE A 194 1.45 11.63 14.01
C ILE A 194 2.56 11.76 12.97
N GLY A 195 2.70 12.91 12.31
CA GLY A 195 3.69 13.10 11.26
C GLY A 195 5.14 12.91 11.73
N SER A 196 5.45 13.23 13.01
CA SER A 196 6.77 12.97 13.59
C SER A 196 7.05 11.49 13.77
N ILE A 197 6.06 10.71 14.22
CA ILE A 197 6.21 9.25 14.43
C ILE A 197 6.20 8.53 13.08
N LEU A 198 5.38 8.98 12.12
CA LEU A 198 5.40 8.46 10.75
C LEU A 198 6.78 8.67 10.08
N TYR A 199 7.38 9.85 10.28
CA TYR A 199 8.74 10.13 9.83
C TYR A 199 9.74 9.12 10.41
N GLN A 200 9.67 8.87 11.72
CA GLN A 200 10.52 7.90 12.41
C GLN A 200 10.29 6.48 11.84
N ALA A 201 9.04 6.02 11.78
CA ALA A 201 8.68 4.68 11.31
C ALA A 201 9.18 4.41 9.89
N LEU A 202 8.98 5.34 8.96
CA LEU A 202 9.45 5.21 7.59
C LEU A 202 10.98 5.25 7.50
N THR A 203 11.64 6.10 8.29
CA THR A 203 13.11 6.19 8.32
C THR A 203 13.73 4.91 8.86
N GLU A 204 13.14 4.30 9.91
CA GLU A 204 13.58 3.01 10.46
C GLU A 204 13.43 1.86 9.45
N LYS A 205 12.50 1.96 8.49
CA LYS A 205 12.34 1.04 7.36
C LYS A 205 13.25 1.38 6.16
N GLY A 206 14.15 2.35 6.29
CA GLY A 206 15.10 2.74 5.24
C GLY A 206 14.54 3.64 4.15
N VAL A 207 13.28 4.09 4.25
CA VAL A 207 12.67 5.02 3.29
C VAL A 207 13.34 6.38 3.38
N LYS A 208 13.64 7.00 2.23
CA LYS A 208 14.15 8.39 2.17
C LYS A 208 12.99 9.35 2.42
N VAL A 209 12.95 9.96 3.59
CA VAL A 209 11.84 10.83 4.01
C VAL A 209 12.31 12.26 4.20
N LYS A 210 11.52 13.20 3.69
CA LYS A 210 11.59 14.64 3.99
C LYS A 210 10.34 15.05 4.73
N ARG A 211 10.43 16.15 5.49
CA ARG A 211 9.32 16.63 6.32
C ARG A 211 9.21 18.14 6.27
N TYR A 212 7.99 18.64 6.19
CA TYR A 212 7.67 20.06 6.14
C TYR A 212 6.54 20.41 7.10
N ASP A 213 6.68 21.53 7.79
CA ASP A 213 5.65 22.08 8.67
C ASP A 213 5.70 23.62 8.59
N VAL A 214 4.55 24.26 8.50
CA VAL A 214 4.46 25.73 8.41
C VAL A 214 4.90 26.45 9.69
N LYS A 215 4.95 25.75 10.82
CA LYS A 215 5.28 26.32 12.15
C LYS A 215 6.68 25.94 12.63
N LYS A 216 7.42 25.12 11.88
CA LYS A 216 8.70 24.57 12.32
C LYS A 216 9.72 24.57 11.18
N GLU A 217 10.98 24.77 11.51
CA GLU A 217 12.06 24.70 10.53
C GLU A 217 12.47 23.24 10.27
N TYR A 218 12.08 22.72 9.14
CA TYR A 218 12.47 21.44 8.60
C TYR A 218 12.95 21.60 7.13
N ASP A 219 12.61 20.67 6.26
CA ASP A 219 12.86 20.80 4.83
C ASP A 219 12.01 21.89 4.18
N SER A 220 12.46 22.45 3.07
CA SER A 220 11.69 23.44 2.32
C SER A 220 10.54 22.78 1.55
N LEU A 221 9.47 23.54 1.28
CA LEU A 221 8.35 23.06 0.45
C LEU A 221 8.81 22.60 -0.94
N ASP A 222 9.76 23.30 -1.54
CA ASP A 222 10.34 22.92 -2.84
C ASP A 222 11.09 21.59 -2.78
N SER A 223 11.67 21.27 -1.63
CA SER A 223 12.30 19.98 -1.38
C SER A 223 11.27 18.86 -1.28
N ILE A 224 10.10 19.12 -0.65
CA ILE A 224 8.98 18.19 -0.58
C ILE A 224 8.39 17.92 -1.97
N LYS A 225 8.22 18.97 -2.78
CA LYS A 225 7.71 18.83 -4.16
C LYS A 225 8.56 17.91 -5.06
N LYS A 226 9.78 17.62 -4.68
CA LYS A 226 10.65 16.66 -5.38
C LYS A 226 10.47 15.21 -4.96
N CYS A 227 9.70 14.95 -3.88
CA CYS A 227 9.42 13.59 -3.45
C CYS A 227 8.41 12.90 -4.37
N ASP A 228 8.43 11.58 -4.38
CA ASP A 228 7.58 10.73 -5.20
C ASP A 228 6.16 10.64 -4.65
N ILE A 229 6.04 10.49 -3.33
CA ILE A 229 4.79 10.40 -2.59
C ILE A 229 4.76 11.51 -1.55
N ILE A 230 3.63 12.18 -1.44
CA ILE A 230 3.38 13.21 -0.43
C ILE A 230 2.34 12.69 0.56
N TRP A 231 2.69 12.66 1.84
CA TRP A 231 1.77 12.24 2.90
C TRP A 231 1.33 13.43 3.74
N LEU A 232 0.05 13.77 3.65
CA LEU A 232 -0.53 14.90 4.36
C LEU A 232 -1.02 14.46 5.74
N CYS A 233 -0.41 15.02 6.77
CA CYS A 233 -0.73 14.82 8.20
C CYS A 233 -1.15 16.15 8.86
N VAL A 234 -1.83 17.02 8.11
CA VAL A 234 -2.25 18.34 8.57
C VAL A 234 -3.49 18.25 9.46
N ASP A 235 -3.66 19.24 10.33
CA ASP A 235 -4.82 19.30 11.21
C ASP A 235 -6.10 19.64 10.44
N THR A 236 -7.18 18.94 10.79
CA THR A 236 -8.56 19.21 10.36
C THR A 236 -9.40 19.46 11.62
N PRO A 237 -9.27 20.66 12.25
CA PRO A 237 -9.88 20.92 13.53
C PRO A 237 -11.41 20.98 13.46
N ARG A 238 -12.06 20.59 14.56
CA ARG A 238 -13.49 20.81 14.71
C ARG A 238 -13.75 22.31 14.87
N VAL A 239 -14.79 22.79 14.19
CA VAL A 239 -15.29 24.14 14.37
C VAL A 239 -16.48 24.10 15.36
N ASP A 240 -16.39 24.88 16.44
CA ASP A 240 -17.45 24.92 17.43
C ASP A 240 -18.77 25.42 16.82
N GLY A 241 -19.84 24.69 17.09
CA GLY A 241 -21.16 24.99 16.53
C GLY A 241 -21.41 24.51 15.11
N GLU A 242 -20.37 24.01 14.42
CA GLU A 242 -20.48 23.50 13.06
C GLU A 242 -20.59 21.97 13.03
N LYS A 243 -21.22 21.46 11.99
CA LYS A 243 -21.40 20.04 11.76
C LYS A 243 -20.13 19.35 11.23
N TYR A 244 -19.21 20.14 10.63
CA TYR A 244 -18.06 19.65 9.89
C TYR A 244 -16.75 20.23 10.46
N PHE A 245 -15.63 19.63 10.01
CA PHE A 245 -14.29 20.11 10.32
C PHE A 245 -13.86 21.25 9.40
N ASP A 246 -12.90 22.04 9.85
CA ASP A 246 -12.22 23.02 9.00
C ASP A 246 -11.17 22.33 8.13
N TYR A 247 -11.37 22.39 6.82
CA TYR A 247 -10.48 21.79 5.81
C TYR A 247 -9.54 22.80 5.14
N THR A 248 -9.42 24.01 5.67
CA THR A 248 -8.59 25.07 5.06
C THR A 248 -7.14 24.62 4.89
N ASN A 249 -6.54 24.03 5.94
CA ASN A 249 -5.18 23.54 5.88
C ASN A 249 -5.02 22.39 4.87
N LEU A 250 -5.98 21.46 4.81
CA LEU A 250 -5.97 20.34 3.89
C LEU A 250 -6.07 20.80 2.43
N LYS A 251 -6.98 21.72 2.13
CA LYS A 251 -7.14 22.30 0.79
C LYS A 251 -5.87 23.01 0.35
N SER A 252 -5.33 23.90 1.19
CA SER A 252 -4.09 24.61 0.90
C SER A 252 -2.90 23.66 0.69
N ALA A 253 -2.86 22.53 1.41
CA ALA A 253 -1.83 21.53 1.18
C ALA A 253 -2.01 20.81 -0.17
N LEU A 254 -3.23 20.39 -0.51
CA LEU A 254 -3.53 19.71 -1.79
C LEU A 254 -3.19 20.58 -3.01
N ASP A 255 -3.48 21.90 -2.96
CA ASP A 255 -3.17 22.84 -4.03
C ASP A 255 -1.67 22.90 -4.39
N ASN A 256 -0.78 22.55 -3.46
CA ASN A 256 0.65 22.52 -3.71
C ASN A 256 1.16 21.26 -4.42
N PHE A 257 0.34 20.21 -4.54
CA PHE A 257 0.78 18.86 -4.95
C PHE A 257 -0.13 18.22 -6.00
N SER A 258 -0.76 19.00 -6.86
CA SER A 258 -1.74 18.53 -7.87
C SER A 258 -1.16 17.53 -8.90
N ASP A 259 0.17 17.52 -9.08
CA ASP A 259 0.92 16.65 -10.00
C ASP A 259 1.58 15.45 -9.32
N LYS A 260 1.26 15.17 -8.05
CA LYS A 260 1.92 14.16 -7.21
C LYS A 260 1.00 13.02 -6.80
N SER A 261 1.60 11.87 -6.42
CA SER A 261 0.90 10.84 -5.66
C SER A 261 0.74 11.34 -4.22
N VAL A 262 -0.49 11.64 -3.82
CA VAL A 262 -0.78 12.20 -2.50
C VAL A 262 -1.55 11.20 -1.65
N ILE A 263 -1.16 11.06 -0.38
CA ILE A 263 -1.89 10.34 0.66
C ILE A 263 -2.47 11.36 1.64
N VAL A 264 -3.79 11.36 1.80
CA VAL A 264 -4.48 12.16 2.82
C VAL A 264 -4.67 11.30 4.07
N GLY A 265 -3.83 11.56 5.10
CA GLY A 265 -3.84 10.82 6.37
C GLY A 265 -4.70 11.44 7.47
N CYS A 266 -5.16 12.68 7.29
CA CYS A 266 -5.99 13.35 8.28
C CYS A 266 -7.44 12.84 8.28
N THR A 267 -8.12 12.97 9.41
CA THR A 267 -9.53 12.57 9.54
C THR A 267 -10.44 13.58 8.86
N VAL A 268 -11.36 13.08 8.03
CA VAL A 268 -12.40 13.90 7.38
C VAL A 268 -13.79 13.30 7.61
N ALA A 269 -14.83 14.09 7.42
CA ALA A 269 -16.22 13.62 7.49
C ALA A 269 -16.60 12.87 6.19
N PRO A 270 -17.47 11.87 6.25
CA PRO A 270 -17.98 11.17 5.07
C PRO A 270 -18.50 12.12 3.99
N GLY A 271 -18.14 11.87 2.72
CA GLY A 271 -18.46 12.69 1.55
C GLY A 271 -17.57 13.92 1.37
N THR A 272 -16.42 14.00 2.05
CA THR A 272 -15.46 15.11 1.93
C THR A 272 -14.48 14.89 0.79
N CYS A 273 -13.85 13.72 0.70
CA CYS A 273 -12.78 13.43 -0.28
C CYS A 273 -13.26 13.57 -1.72
N ALA A 274 -14.44 13.09 -2.05
CA ALA A 274 -15.03 13.23 -3.39
C ALA A 274 -15.16 14.72 -3.82
N LYS A 275 -15.39 15.62 -2.88
CA LYS A 275 -15.45 17.08 -3.14
C LYS A 275 -14.07 17.72 -3.27
N LEU A 276 -13.05 17.15 -2.61
CA LEU A 276 -11.67 17.62 -2.67
C LEU A 276 -10.91 17.06 -3.88
N GLN A 277 -11.33 15.94 -4.43
CA GLN A 277 -10.68 15.27 -5.57
C GLN A 277 -10.60 16.16 -6.84
N THR A 278 -11.46 17.15 -6.96
CA THR A 278 -11.43 18.09 -8.09
C THR A 278 -10.14 18.90 -8.19
N GLN A 279 -9.34 18.94 -7.15
CA GLN A 279 -8.11 19.72 -7.05
C GLN A 279 -6.85 18.88 -7.29
N CYS A 280 -6.86 17.59 -6.89
CA CYS A 280 -5.70 16.71 -6.95
C CYS A 280 -6.17 15.25 -6.90
N ASN A 281 -5.49 14.37 -7.61
CA ASN A 281 -5.68 12.92 -7.41
C ASN A 281 -4.92 12.48 -6.16
N PHE A 282 -5.63 11.91 -5.20
CA PHE A 282 -5.05 11.39 -3.97
C PHE A 282 -5.71 10.09 -3.55
N VAL A 283 -5.11 9.37 -2.62
CA VAL A 283 -5.75 8.32 -1.86
C VAL A 283 -6.03 8.81 -0.43
N TYR A 284 -7.16 8.45 0.11
CA TYR A 284 -7.51 8.71 1.51
C TYR A 284 -7.12 7.51 2.36
N MET A 285 -6.21 7.68 3.31
CA MET A 285 -5.73 6.62 4.18
C MET A 285 -5.63 7.12 5.62
N PRO A 286 -6.75 7.09 6.36
CA PRO A 286 -6.79 7.57 7.74
C PRO A 286 -6.05 6.61 8.68
N PHE A 287 -5.41 7.16 9.70
CA PHE A 287 -4.71 6.36 10.70
C PHE A 287 -5.65 5.71 11.71
N LEU A 288 -5.47 4.40 11.95
CA LEU A 288 -6.16 3.62 12.98
C LEU A 288 -5.25 3.50 14.21
N ILE A 289 -5.07 4.60 14.93
CA ILE A 289 -4.09 4.71 16.00
C ILE A 289 -4.72 4.94 17.37
N SER A 290 -4.10 4.39 18.41
CA SER A 290 -4.30 4.79 19.79
C SER A 290 -3.40 5.99 20.14
N GLN A 291 -3.92 6.97 20.88
CA GLN A 291 -3.11 8.13 21.30
C GLN A 291 -1.94 7.76 22.21
N GLY A 292 -2.02 6.64 22.91
CA GLY A 292 -0.96 6.14 23.78
C GLY A 292 0.16 5.42 23.04
N ASP A 293 -0.15 4.85 21.87
CA ASP A 293 0.79 4.05 21.07
C ASP A 293 0.57 4.29 19.57
N VAL A 294 1.11 5.39 19.07
CA VAL A 294 1.02 5.76 17.65
C VAL A 294 1.92 4.90 16.79
N MET A 295 3.09 4.49 17.31
CA MET A 295 4.06 3.70 16.54
C MET A 295 3.47 2.36 16.13
N THR A 296 2.91 1.59 17.07
CA THR A 296 2.24 0.31 16.76
C THR A 296 1.10 0.50 15.77
N GLY A 297 0.27 1.55 15.94
CA GLY A 297 -0.80 1.85 14.98
C GLY A 297 -0.33 2.24 13.57
N LEU A 298 0.97 2.49 13.37
CA LEU A 298 1.58 2.73 12.06
C LEU A 298 2.33 1.51 11.51
N THR A 299 2.96 0.74 12.38
CA THR A 299 3.84 -0.38 11.97
C THR A 299 3.16 -1.74 12.05
N ASP A 300 2.11 -1.85 12.84
CA ASP A 300 1.33 -3.08 13.05
C ASP A 300 -0.15 -2.78 13.35
N PRO A 301 -0.88 -2.03 12.49
CA PRO A 301 -2.31 -1.83 12.64
C PRO A 301 -3.06 -3.13 12.33
N ASP A 302 -4.29 -3.27 12.81
CA ASP A 302 -5.17 -4.40 12.45
C ASP A 302 -5.34 -4.52 10.92
N CYS A 303 -5.50 -3.38 10.24
CA CYS A 303 -5.57 -3.27 8.78
C CYS A 303 -5.44 -1.80 8.35
N TRP A 304 -5.41 -1.58 7.03
CA TRP A 304 -5.46 -0.24 6.43
C TRP A 304 -6.78 -0.05 5.66
N PHE A 305 -7.50 1.05 5.93
CA PHE A 305 -8.61 1.49 5.08
C PHE A 305 -8.09 2.51 4.07
N ILE A 306 -8.23 2.24 2.77
CA ILE A 306 -7.69 3.09 1.71
C ILE A 306 -8.81 3.37 0.72
N GLY A 307 -9.16 4.65 0.58
CA GLY A 307 -10.19 5.13 -0.35
C GLY A 307 -9.57 5.81 -1.57
N GLY A 308 -10.16 5.54 -2.73
CA GLY A 308 -9.73 6.10 -4.02
C GLY A 308 -9.20 5.03 -4.96
N ASP A 309 -8.74 5.46 -6.14
CA ASP A 309 -8.19 4.55 -7.13
C ASP A 309 -6.93 3.86 -6.63
N TYR A 310 -6.81 2.55 -6.93
CA TYR A 310 -5.63 1.78 -6.56
C TYR A 310 -4.34 2.42 -7.08
N ASN A 311 -3.47 2.79 -6.16
CA ASN A 311 -2.16 3.37 -6.46
C ASN A 311 -1.05 2.41 -6.01
N PRO A 312 -0.33 1.79 -6.94
CA PRO A 312 0.68 0.79 -6.61
C PRO A 312 1.90 1.34 -5.88
N GLN A 313 2.26 2.62 -6.04
CA GLN A 313 3.36 3.23 -5.29
C GLN A 313 2.96 3.42 -3.82
N VAL A 314 1.70 3.82 -3.57
CA VAL A 314 1.15 3.92 -2.23
C VAL A 314 1.03 2.55 -1.59
N SER A 315 0.48 1.56 -2.30
CA SER A 315 0.37 0.18 -1.80
C SER A 315 1.73 -0.39 -1.41
N ASN A 316 2.75 -0.17 -2.24
CA ASN A 316 4.12 -0.57 -1.93
C ASN A 316 4.66 0.12 -0.67
N LEU A 317 4.52 1.45 -0.56
CA LEU A 317 4.97 2.21 0.61
C LEU A 317 4.30 1.71 1.89
N VAL A 318 3.00 1.42 1.82
CA VAL A 318 2.24 0.88 2.96
C VAL A 318 2.74 -0.51 3.36
N SER A 319 3.04 -1.38 2.39
CA SER A 319 3.62 -2.71 2.65
C SER A 319 5.02 -2.65 3.27
N ILE A 320 5.82 -1.63 2.93
CA ILE A 320 7.11 -1.36 3.59
C ILE A 320 6.90 -0.93 5.04
N LEU A 321 5.92 -0.06 5.29
CA LEU A 321 5.62 0.45 6.62
C LEU A 321 5.07 -0.64 7.54
N SER A 322 4.13 -1.45 7.03
CA SER A 322 3.41 -2.48 7.80
C SER A 322 2.99 -3.65 6.91
N PRO A 323 3.10 -4.91 7.38
CA PRO A 323 2.63 -6.09 6.67
C PRO A 323 1.10 -6.27 6.75
N SER A 324 0.38 -5.37 7.42
CA SER A 324 -1.06 -5.50 7.67
C SER A 324 -1.88 -5.38 6.39
N VAL A 325 -3.03 -6.03 6.37
CA VAL A 325 -3.91 -6.10 5.19
C VAL A 325 -4.38 -4.70 4.75
N GLN A 326 -4.31 -4.43 3.46
CA GLN A 326 -4.79 -3.21 2.84
C GLN A 326 -6.18 -3.45 2.24
N HIS A 327 -7.20 -2.74 2.73
CA HIS A 327 -8.55 -2.73 2.17
C HIS A 327 -8.74 -1.49 1.30
N TRP A 328 -8.76 -1.69 -0.01
CA TRP A 328 -9.00 -0.65 -0.99
C TRP A 328 -10.49 -0.58 -1.34
N GLY A 329 -11.02 0.63 -1.38
CA GLY A 329 -12.42 0.92 -1.70
C GLY A 329 -12.62 2.34 -2.18
N THR A 330 -13.88 2.78 -2.22
CA THR A 330 -14.21 4.17 -2.54
C THR A 330 -13.82 5.12 -1.41
N TYR A 331 -13.77 6.41 -1.69
CA TYR A 331 -13.55 7.42 -0.64
C TYR A 331 -14.61 7.33 0.47
N GLU A 332 -15.87 7.20 0.07
CA GLU A 332 -17.02 7.11 0.98
C GLU A 332 -16.93 5.90 1.91
N GLU A 333 -16.49 4.76 1.39
CA GLU A 333 -16.29 3.54 2.19
C GLU A 333 -15.18 3.74 3.23
N ALA A 334 -14.04 4.28 2.85
CA ALA A 334 -12.91 4.50 3.77
C ALA A 334 -13.22 5.60 4.81
N GLU A 335 -13.90 6.68 4.42
CA GLU A 335 -14.35 7.76 5.31
C GLU A 335 -15.35 7.24 6.33
N LEU A 336 -16.35 6.46 5.88
CA LEU A 336 -17.35 5.86 6.74
C LEU A 336 -16.72 4.83 7.67
N ALA A 337 -15.84 3.96 7.16
CA ALA A 337 -15.13 2.98 7.97
C ALA A 337 -14.34 3.67 9.10
N LYS A 338 -13.61 4.76 8.80
CA LYS A 338 -12.89 5.53 9.81
C LYS A 338 -13.80 6.15 10.85
N ALA A 339 -14.93 6.73 10.43
CA ALA A 339 -15.89 7.31 11.36
C ALA A 339 -16.51 6.24 12.27
N MET A 340 -16.90 5.11 11.69
CA MET A 340 -17.51 3.99 12.42
C MET A 340 -16.52 3.25 13.32
N TYR A 341 -15.24 3.17 12.95
CA TYR A 341 -14.19 2.65 13.83
C TYR A 341 -14.17 3.36 15.19
N ASN A 342 -14.13 4.69 15.16
CA ASN A 342 -14.15 5.48 16.39
C ASN A 342 -15.50 5.37 17.13
N ALA A 343 -16.63 5.39 16.40
CA ALA A 343 -17.97 5.24 17.00
C ALA A 343 -18.12 3.89 17.69
N TRP A 344 -17.60 2.80 17.10
CA TRP A 344 -17.64 1.48 17.72
C TRP A 344 -16.82 1.41 19.02
N ILE A 345 -15.64 2.03 19.04
CA ILE A 345 -14.84 2.13 20.27
C ILE A 345 -15.62 2.86 21.37
N ILE A 346 -16.31 3.97 21.02
CA ILE A 346 -17.15 4.72 21.96
C ILE A 346 -18.29 3.84 22.51
N GLN A 347 -18.94 3.03 21.64
CA GLN A 347 -19.99 2.11 22.10
C GLN A 347 -19.44 1.04 23.06
N LYS A 348 -18.25 0.50 22.79
CA LYS A 348 -17.60 -0.42 23.73
C LYS A 348 -17.33 0.23 25.10
N ILE A 349 -16.87 1.47 25.11
CA ILE A 349 -16.61 2.23 26.36
C ILE A 349 -17.93 2.47 27.10
N ASN A 350 -18.98 2.92 26.40
CA ASN A 350 -20.30 3.13 26.99
C ASN A 350 -20.86 1.85 27.59
N PHE A 351 -20.76 0.73 26.87
CA PHE A 351 -21.20 -0.57 27.35
C PHE A 351 -20.44 -0.99 28.62
N ALA A 352 -19.13 -0.83 28.66
CA ALA A 352 -18.32 -1.16 29.83
C ALA A 352 -18.68 -0.30 31.05
N ASN A 353 -18.93 1.01 30.85
CA ASN A 353 -19.38 1.93 31.91
C ASN A 353 -20.77 1.54 32.42
N TRP A 354 -21.69 1.21 31.51
CA TRP A 354 -23.00 0.72 31.86
C TRP A 354 -22.97 -0.55 32.73
N VAL A 355 -22.11 -1.52 32.39
CA VAL A 355 -21.88 -2.70 33.24
C VAL A 355 -21.32 -2.29 34.60
N GLY A 356 -20.46 -1.25 34.69
CA GLY A 356 -19.96 -0.69 35.93
C GLY A 356 -21.05 -0.16 36.84
N ASP A 357 -21.97 0.63 36.29
CA ASP A 357 -23.10 1.20 37.04
C ASP A 357 -24.08 0.11 37.51
N LEU A 358 -24.42 -0.85 36.65
CA LEU A 358 -25.26 -1.98 37.02
C LEU A 358 -24.60 -2.89 38.05
N GLY A 359 -23.27 -3.05 37.99
CA GLY A 359 -22.51 -3.76 39.02
C GLY A 359 -22.76 -3.17 40.41
N THR A 360 -22.81 -1.85 40.51
CA THR A 360 -23.12 -1.14 41.76
C THR A 360 -24.58 -1.42 42.19
N VAL A 361 -25.53 -1.36 41.27
CA VAL A 361 -26.95 -1.61 41.56
C VAL A 361 -27.22 -3.07 42.05
N TYR A 362 -26.53 -4.03 41.43
CA TYR A 362 -26.77 -5.45 41.74
C TYR A 362 -25.72 -6.05 42.69
N ASN A 363 -24.83 -5.23 43.28
CA ASN A 363 -23.72 -5.66 44.12
C ASN A 363 -22.89 -6.78 43.46
N ALA A 364 -22.57 -6.57 42.21
CA ALA A 364 -21.74 -7.48 41.38
C ALA A 364 -20.41 -6.82 41.05
N ASP A 365 -19.34 -7.61 40.95
CA ASP A 365 -18.05 -7.13 40.48
C ASP A 365 -18.08 -6.93 38.96
N ALA A 366 -18.20 -5.67 38.55
CA ALA A 366 -18.26 -5.28 37.14
C ALA A 366 -16.99 -5.65 36.36
N HIS A 367 -15.81 -5.65 36.99
CA HIS A 367 -14.56 -6.07 36.33
C HIS A 367 -14.61 -7.55 36.01
N GLN A 368 -15.06 -8.37 36.94
CA GLN A 368 -15.22 -9.81 36.73
C GLN A 368 -16.25 -10.10 35.60
N VAL A 369 -17.37 -9.37 35.58
CA VAL A 369 -18.38 -9.48 34.49
C VAL A 369 -17.73 -9.14 33.14
N MET A 370 -17.01 -8.02 33.07
CA MET A 370 -16.33 -7.61 31.82
C MET A 370 -15.25 -8.60 31.39
N ASP A 371 -14.52 -9.20 32.33
CA ASP A 371 -13.51 -10.20 32.00
C ASP A 371 -14.14 -11.47 31.42
N TRP A 372 -15.31 -11.89 31.93
CA TRP A 372 -16.07 -12.98 31.30
C TRP A 372 -16.54 -12.65 29.90
N LEU A 373 -17.08 -11.44 29.69
CA LEU A 373 -17.56 -11.00 28.37
C LEU A 373 -16.41 -10.91 27.34
N LYS A 374 -15.22 -10.49 27.75
CA LYS A 374 -14.03 -10.47 26.88
C LYS A 374 -13.61 -11.86 26.39
N CYS A 375 -13.93 -12.91 27.16
CA CYS A 375 -13.65 -14.29 26.75
C CYS A 375 -14.65 -14.83 25.71
N CYS A 376 -15.75 -14.10 25.44
CA CYS A 376 -16.77 -14.50 24.46
C CYS A 376 -16.40 -14.03 23.04
N ASP A 377 -15.28 -14.53 22.50
CA ASP A 377 -14.67 -14.09 21.25
C ASP A 377 -15.49 -14.41 20.00
N LYS A 378 -16.35 -15.41 20.03
CA LYS A 378 -17.17 -15.81 18.86
C LYS A 378 -18.34 -14.86 18.59
N LEU A 379 -19.02 -14.39 19.63
CA LEU A 379 -20.26 -13.62 19.49
C LEU A 379 -20.14 -12.17 19.99
N ILE A 380 -19.30 -11.90 20.99
CA ILE A 380 -19.19 -10.58 21.62
C ILE A 380 -18.04 -9.76 21.01
N THR A 381 -16.85 -10.33 20.93
CA THR A 381 -15.66 -9.62 20.43
C THR A 381 -15.27 -9.99 18.99
N GLY A 382 -15.85 -11.07 18.45
CA GLY A 382 -15.67 -11.52 17.08
C GLY A 382 -16.58 -10.81 16.08
N PRO A 383 -16.53 -11.20 14.79
CA PRO A 383 -17.26 -10.53 13.70
C PRO A 383 -18.75 -10.94 13.61
N ALA A 384 -19.26 -11.79 14.49
CA ALA A 384 -20.66 -12.17 14.51
C ALA A 384 -21.56 -10.95 14.72
N TYR A 385 -22.71 -10.94 14.07
CA TYR A 385 -23.71 -9.84 14.13
C TYR A 385 -23.24 -8.48 13.58
N MET A 386 -22.15 -8.46 12.79
CA MET A 386 -21.64 -7.23 12.18
C MET A 386 -22.07 -7.04 10.71
N THR A 387 -23.13 -7.73 10.27
CA THR A 387 -23.64 -7.59 8.91
C THR A 387 -24.85 -6.65 8.92
N PRO A 388 -24.85 -5.58 8.10
CA PRO A 388 -26.00 -4.67 7.98
C PRO A 388 -27.26 -5.39 7.52
N GLY A 389 -28.42 -4.95 8.03
CA GLY A 389 -29.75 -5.50 7.68
C GLY A 389 -30.17 -6.70 8.49
N TRP A 390 -29.39 -7.16 9.46
CA TRP A 390 -29.82 -8.15 10.43
C TRP A 390 -30.85 -7.53 11.41
N GLY A 391 -31.81 -8.33 11.83
CA GLY A 391 -32.76 -7.95 12.88
C GLY A 391 -32.20 -8.12 14.30
N ASP A 392 -33.07 -8.38 15.24
CA ASP A 392 -32.79 -8.45 16.69
C ASP A 392 -32.06 -9.72 17.17
N GLY A 393 -31.65 -10.61 16.26
CA GLY A 393 -30.94 -11.85 16.60
C GLY A 393 -31.83 -12.94 17.24
N GLY A 394 -33.13 -12.79 17.28
CA GLY A 394 -34.06 -13.78 17.77
C GLY A 394 -34.78 -13.39 19.10
N PRO A 395 -35.67 -14.24 19.64
CA PRO A 395 -36.62 -13.87 20.70
C PRO A 395 -35.95 -13.51 22.04
N CYS A 396 -34.73 -13.96 22.29
CA CYS A 396 -34.02 -13.64 23.54
C CYS A 396 -33.55 -12.19 23.60
N HIS A 397 -33.06 -11.64 22.49
CA HIS A 397 -32.47 -10.31 22.48
C HIS A 397 -33.47 -9.21 22.86
N PRO A 398 -34.66 -9.09 22.25
CA PRO A 398 -35.66 -8.09 22.66
C PRO A 398 -36.09 -8.23 24.12
N ARG A 399 -36.31 -9.48 24.59
CA ARG A 399 -36.67 -9.76 25.96
C ARG A 399 -35.64 -9.28 26.97
N ASP A 400 -34.38 -9.66 26.75
CA ASP A 400 -33.29 -9.33 27.67
C ASP A 400 -32.95 -7.85 27.60
N ASN A 401 -33.04 -7.23 26.43
CA ASN A 401 -32.88 -5.81 26.24
C ASN A 401 -33.97 -5.01 27.00
N LEU A 402 -35.21 -5.45 26.93
CA LEU A 402 -36.31 -4.84 27.70
C LEU A 402 -36.05 -4.93 29.21
N MET A 403 -35.61 -6.09 29.71
CA MET A 403 -35.27 -6.28 31.12
C MET A 403 -34.13 -5.34 31.53
N MET A 404 -33.09 -5.21 30.74
CA MET A 404 -31.96 -4.33 31.05
C MET A 404 -32.30 -2.84 30.92
N SER A 405 -33.19 -2.46 29.99
CA SER A 405 -33.75 -1.12 29.89
C SER A 405 -34.53 -0.75 31.15
N TRP A 406 -35.28 -1.68 31.71
CA TRP A 406 -35.97 -1.51 33.00
C TRP A 406 -35.00 -1.30 34.17
N ALA A 407 -33.93 -2.11 34.21
CA ALA A 407 -32.92 -2.05 35.23
C ALA A 407 -32.11 -0.74 35.17
N SER A 408 -32.06 -0.11 34.01
CA SER A 408 -31.23 1.07 33.71
C SER A 408 -32.07 2.37 33.65
N ARG A 409 -33.36 2.36 33.90
CA ARG A 409 -34.26 3.53 33.70
C ARG A 409 -33.80 4.82 34.40
N ASP A 410 -33.11 4.67 35.52
CA ASP A 410 -32.59 5.78 36.31
C ASP A 410 -31.11 6.10 36.02
N LEU A 411 -30.51 5.44 35.02
CA LEU A 411 -29.13 5.62 34.58
C LEU A 411 -29.09 6.45 33.29
N PRO A 412 -27.98 7.16 33.02
CA PRO A 412 -27.89 8.07 31.88
C PRO A 412 -27.67 7.32 30.52
N TYR A 413 -27.99 6.07 30.42
CA TYR A 413 -27.84 5.25 29.22
C TYR A 413 -29.15 5.16 28.44
N ASP A 414 -29.13 5.67 27.20
CA ASP A 414 -30.23 5.50 26.27
C ASP A 414 -30.12 4.12 25.59
N LEU A 415 -30.88 3.16 26.11
CA LEU A 415 -31.05 1.84 25.53
C LEU A 415 -32.21 1.82 24.53
N ALA A 416 -32.58 2.96 23.95
CA ALA A 416 -33.58 3.04 22.89
C ALA A 416 -33.07 2.25 21.65
N TRP A 417 -33.12 0.95 21.77
CA TRP A 417 -33.05 0.04 20.64
C TRP A 417 -34.34 0.17 19.88
N ASN A 418 -34.21 0.81 18.72
CA ASN A 418 -35.33 0.88 17.80
C ASN A 418 -35.78 -0.53 17.45
N ASN A 419 -36.97 -0.88 17.88
CA ASN A 419 -37.74 -1.97 17.29
C ASN A 419 -38.04 -1.50 15.85
N HIS A 420 -37.20 -1.84 14.90
CA HIS A 420 -37.46 -1.71 13.47
C HIS A 420 -37.86 -3.04 12.90
#